data_5f98fdb29724fb8f1fa1842385cb4a5d
#
_entry.id   5f98fdb29724fb8f1fa1842385cb4a5d
#
_cell.length_a   1.000
_cell.length_b   1.000
_cell.length_c   1.000
_cell.angle_alpha   90.00
_cell.angle_beta   90.00
_cell.angle_gamma   90.00
#
_symmetry.space_group_name_H-M   'P 1'
#
loop_
_entity.id
_entity.type
_entity.pdbx_description
1 polymer ?
#
loop_
_entity_poly.entity_id
_entity_poly.type
_entity_poly.pdbx_seq_one_letter_code
_entity_poly.pdbx_strand_id
1 'polypeptide(L)'
;MIPAIVVFVYLASVLYIGIFAFRRSAQRDKAEDYFLAGRSLGVVVFLLSLFGTNMTAFALLGSSGHAFGNGIVTYGLMASSSALIVPLSLFFIGTRMWALGKKYGFMTPVQMFRDRWECGHIGTVITIVQAVLLIPYIIIGVMGGGTTMNAISGGRIPFWVGGAIVAMVVMSYVFFGGMRGTAWVNAFQTTLFLLFGAIALGVIGAGMGGFGKAVSELASSPATSALLTRERVSPLYFFSYTFIPLSSICFPHIIIFCLTAERVQHFKKTVILYPLCMLAIWLPAVFLGVTANRAVEVPAIQAKLEARKTLATQSATLSPEQKTELRAKAAGDDILVRLLEHYAPLWLVGLLGAGIMAAVMASDSQILALSTMFTEDIFAFYEGKTRFGEAAQVRTGHIFVILITVIAYVIALRWPQSIFDLAVQFAFSGYSALMPLLVGALFWKRSTKWGALAVTLWAAASVIAVAVFQSIVSAPTPGAEVGFGSLFGQAIISRTAAGTSVFGFLPVVPMVIISALLMIVVSLLTAKPSEQTIRRYFRQTI
;
A
#
# COMPACT_ATOMS: atom_id res chain seq x y z
N MET A 1 -17.04 -25.15 -1.61
CA MET A 1 -16.54 -25.41 -2.97
C MET A 1 -16.98 -24.34 -3.99
N ILE A 2 -18.28 -23.97 -4.07
CA ILE A 2 -18.79 -22.96 -5.03
C ILE A 2 -18.04 -21.62 -4.94
N PRO A 3 -17.83 -21.00 -3.74
CA PRO A 3 -17.12 -19.73 -3.65
C PRO A 3 -15.69 -19.80 -4.20
N ALA A 4 -14.95 -20.87 -3.93
CA ALA A 4 -13.60 -21.04 -4.42
C ALA A 4 -13.58 -21.16 -5.97
N ILE A 5 -14.54 -21.88 -6.56
CA ILE A 5 -14.66 -21.99 -8.02
C ILE A 5 -14.86 -20.61 -8.66
N VAL A 6 -15.75 -19.78 -8.10
CA VAL A 6 -15.99 -18.43 -8.62
C VAL A 6 -14.71 -17.58 -8.55
N VAL A 7 -13.95 -17.68 -7.47
CA VAL A 7 -12.66 -16.97 -7.34
C VAL A 7 -11.64 -17.50 -8.36
N PHE A 8 -11.58 -18.81 -8.62
CA PHE A 8 -10.69 -19.35 -9.66
C PHE A 8 -11.09 -18.88 -11.07
N VAL A 9 -12.39 -18.80 -11.37
CA VAL A 9 -12.88 -18.23 -12.64
C VAL A 9 -12.49 -16.76 -12.76
N TYR A 10 -12.59 -16.01 -11.67
CA TYR A 10 -12.11 -14.61 -11.60
C TYR A 10 -10.59 -14.54 -11.88
N LEU A 11 -9.76 -15.35 -11.21
CA LEU A 11 -8.31 -15.37 -11.41
C LEU A 11 -7.94 -15.70 -12.87
N ALA A 12 -8.65 -16.65 -13.49
CA ALA A 12 -8.48 -16.98 -14.91
C ALA A 12 -8.87 -15.80 -15.83
N SER A 13 -9.95 -15.09 -15.49
CA SER A 13 -10.39 -13.89 -16.24
C SER A 13 -9.35 -12.77 -16.17
N VAL A 14 -8.80 -12.51 -14.97
CA VAL A 14 -7.74 -11.53 -14.77
C VAL A 14 -6.48 -11.87 -15.58
N LEU A 15 -6.05 -13.13 -15.54
CA LEU A 15 -4.91 -13.60 -16.31
C LEU A 15 -5.15 -13.42 -17.83
N TYR A 16 -6.35 -13.76 -18.31
CA TYR A 16 -6.73 -13.56 -19.69
C TYR A 16 -6.69 -12.08 -20.11
N ILE A 17 -7.31 -11.20 -19.33
CA ILE A 17 -7.34 -9.75 -19.61
C ILE A 17 -5.91 -9.20 -19.67
N GLY A 18 -5.05 -9.52 -18.68
CA GLY A 18 -3.68 -9.04 -18.62
C GLY A 18 -2.85 -9.44 -19.83
N ILE A 19 -2.91 -10.71 -20.24
CA ILE A 19 -2.16 -11.22 -21.40
C ILE A 19 -2.74 -10.67 -22.71
N PHE A 20 -4.07 -10.62 -22.83
CA PHE A 20 -4.74 -10.20 -24.06
C PHE A 20 -4.54 -8.70 -24.35
N ALA A 21 -4.56 -7.84 -23.31
CA ALA A 21 -4.37 -6.41 -23.47
C ALA A 21 -3.00 -6.08 -24.09
N PHE A 22 -1.96 -6.80 -23.71
CA PHE A 22 -0.62 -6.63 -24.28
C PHE A 22 -0.51 -7.17 -25.70
N ARG A 23 -1.16 -8.30 -26.01
CA ARG A 23 -1.12 -8.92 -27.35
C ARG A 23 -1.65 -8.00 -28.45
N ARG A 24 -2.47 -7.02 -28.13
CA ARG A 24 -2.99 -5.99 -29.06
C ARG A 24 -2.05 -4.80 -29.26
N SER A 25 -0.92 -4.72 -28.56
CA SER A 25 0.06 -3.66 -28.79
C SER A 25 0.76 -3.83 -30.13
N ALA A 26 0.91 -2.72 -30.86
CA ALA A 26 1.63 -2.69 -32.14
C ALA A 26 3.16 -2.64 -31.97
N GLN A 27 3.67 -2.34 -30.76
CA GLN A 27 5.09 -2.09 -30.48
C GLN A 27 5.62 -2.91 -29.30
N ARG A 28 5.31 -4.21 -29.28
CA ARG A 28 5.59 -5.13 -28.17
C ARG A 28 7.05 -5.21 -27.75
N ASP A 29 7.96 -4.99 -28.67
CA ASP A 29 9.41 -5.15 -28.46
C ASP A 29 10.08 -3.89 -27.91
N LYS A 30 9.32 -2.79 -27.75
CA LYS A 30 9.87 -1.55 -27.20
C LYS A 30 9.68 -1.50 -25.68
N ALA A 31 10.76 -1.14 -24.98
CA ALA A 31 10.76 -0.97 -23.53
C ALA A 31 9.69 0.04 -23.06
N GLU A 32 9.50 1.15 -23.79
CA GLU A 32 8.48 2.16 -23.44
C GLU A 32 7.04 1.61 -23.51
N ASP A 33 6.74 0.68 -24.43
CA ASP A 33 5.41 0.07 -24.47
C ASP A 33 5.21 -0.93 -23.33
N TYR A 34 6.22 -1.74 -23.02
CA TYR A 34 6.14 -2.71 -21.92
C TYR A 34 6.07 -2.01 -20.55
N PHE A 35 6.90 -1.00 -20.30
CA PHE A 35 7.00 -0.37 -18.98
C PHE A 35 6.07 0.84 -18.77
N LEU A 36 5.60 1.52 -19.84
CA LEU A 36 4.75 2.71 -19.76
C LEU A 36 3.49 2.65 -20.62
N ALA A 37 3.15 1.49 -21.21
CA ALA A 37 2.01 1.35 -22.11
C ALA A 37 2.03 2.38 -23.28
N GLY A 38 3.22 2.79 -23.74
CA GLY A 38 3.38 3.81 -24.77
C GLY A 38 2.78 5.18 -24.41
N ARG A 39 2.61 5.49 -23.12
CA ARG A 39 1.98 6.73 -22.60
C ARG A 39 0.60 7.00 -23.20
N SER A 40 -0.22 5.97 -23.35
CA SER A 40 -1.48 6.00 -24.10
C SER A 40 -2.72 5.69 -23.26
N LEU A 41 -2.63 5.73 -21.92
CA LEU A 41 -3.78 5.43 -21.07
C LEU A 41 -4.82 6.55 -21.12
N GLY A 42 -6.03 6.19 -21.58
CA GLY A 42 -7.18 7.08 -21.58
C GLY A 42 -7.74 7.34 -20.17
N VAL A 43 -8.57 8.35 -20.02
CA VAL A 43 -9.00 8.91 -18.73
C VAL A 43 -9.62 7.87 -17.78
N VAL A 44 -10.42 6.93 -18.26
CA VAL A 44 -11.11 5.93 -17.42
C VAL A 44 -10.13 4.89 -16.91
N VAL A 45 -9.33 4.31 -17.81
CA VAL A 45 -8.31 3.32 -17.44
C VAL A 45 -7.27 3.96 -16.53
N PHE A 46 -6.84 5.20 -16.82
CA PHE A 46 -5.90 5.94 -15.98
C PHE A 46 -6.44 6.15 -14.56
N LEU A 47 -7.70 6.65 -14.41
CA LEU A 47 -8.31 6.85 -13.09
C LEU A 47 -8.42 5.54 -12.32
N LEU A 48 -9.05 4.53 -12.93
CA LEU A 48 -9.33 3.26 -12.25
C LEU A 48 -8.05 2.50 -11.92
N SER A 49 -7.05 2.52 -12.81
CA SER A 49 -5.77 1.86 -12.55
C SER A 49 -4.97 2.57 -11.47
N LEU A 50 -4.88 3.90 -11.54
CA LEU A 50 -4.15 4.70 -10.55
C LEU A 50 -4.78 4.59 -9.16
N PHE A 51 -6.12 4.57 -9.10
CA PHE A 51 -6.85 4.35 -7.87
C PHE A 51 -6.67 2.92 -7.36
N GLY A 52 -6.87 1.93 -8.23
CA GLY A 52 -6.77 0.50 -7.88
C GLY A 52 -5.39 0.13 -7.34
N THR A 53 -4.33 0.58 -8.00
CA THR A 53 -2.97 0.27 -7.55
C THR A 53 -2.60 0.89 -6.20
N ASN A 54 -3.29 1.96 -5.79
CA ASN A 54 -3.11 2.57 -4.47
C ASN A 54 -4.00 1.93 -3.40
N MET A 55 -5.12 1.29 -3.80
CA MET A 55 -6.10 0.64 -2.92
C MET A 55 -5.91 -0.87 -2.93
N THR A 56 -4.90 -1.33 -2.22
CA THR A 56 -4.53 -2.75 -2.10
C THR A 56 -5.36 -3.46 -1.02
N ALA A 57 -4.96 -4.67 -0.63
CA ALA A 57 -5.52 -5.39 0.52
C ALA A 57 -5.60 -4.53 1.80
N PHE A 58 -4.71 -3.54 1.96
CA PHE A 58 -4.78 -2.57 3.05
C PHE A 58 -6.12 -1.83 3.11
N ALA A 59 -6.69 -1.46 1.96
CA ALA A 59 -7.91 -0.65 1.91
C ALA A 59 -9.17 -1.41 2.34
N LEU A 60 -9.22 -2.72 2.15
CA LEU A 60 -10.35 -3.57 2.56
C LEU A 60 -10.04 -4.38 3.80
N LEU A 61 -9.05 -5.27 3.73
CA LEU A 61 -8.74 -6.22 4.80
C LEU A 61 -8.05 -5.50 5.97
N GLY A 62 -7.04 -4.68 5.70
CA GLY A 62 -6.34 -3.92 6.72
C GLY A 62 -7.26 -2.94 7.45
N SER A 63 -8.06 -2.16 6.72
CA SER A 63 -8.96 -1.18 7.32
C SER A 63 -10.08 -1.82 8.15
N SER A 64 -10.71 -2.89 7.66
CA SER A 64 -11.75 -3.61 8.41
C SER A 64 -11.17 -4.33 9.63
N GLY A 65 -9.99 -4.92 9.51
CA GLY A 65 -9.29 -5.56 10.63
C GLY A 65 -8.89 -4.56 11.72
N HIS A 66 -8.38 -3.39 11.33
CA HIS A 66 -8.07 -2.30 12.26
C HIS A 66 -9.35 -1.76 12.93
N ALA A 67 -10.43 -1.57 12.16
CA ALA A 67 -11.71 -1.10 12.68
C ALA A 67 -12.37 -2.10 13.64
N PHE A 68 -12.22 -3.39 13.40
CA PHE A 68 -12.68 -4.44 14.32
C PHE A 68 -12.03 -4.32 15.70
N GLY A 69 -10.77 -3.85 15.78
CA GLY A 69 -10.04 -3.61 17.05
C GLY A 69 -10.25 -2.23 17.66
N ASN A 70 -10.24 -1.20 16.82
CA ASN A 70 -10.15 0.20 17.25
C ASN A 70 -11.45 1.00 17.03
N GLY A 71 -12.40 0.46 16.29
CA GLY A 71 -13.70 1.10 16.08
C GLY A 71 -13.74 2.10 14.92
N ILE A 72 -14.78 2.93 14.92
CA ILE A 72 -15.13 3.88 13.86
C ILE A 72 -14.05 4.98 13.67
N VAL A 73 -13.23 5.23 14.67
CA VAL A 73 -12.10 6.18 14.58
C VAL A 73 -11.16 5.84 13.43
N THR A 74 -11.11 4.56 13.03
CA THR A 74 -10.33 4.10 11.85
C THR A 74 -10.73 4.85 10.59
N TYR A 75 -12.03 5.12 10.38
CA TYR A 75 -12.47 5.89 9.22
C TYR A 75 -11.93 7.33 9.26
N GLY A 76 -12.07 8.01 10.39
CA GLY A 76 -11.53 9.35 10.57
C GLY A 76 -10.01 9.40 10.40
N LEU A 77 -9.31 8.40 10.93
CA LEU A 77 -7.87 8.24 10.80
C LEU A 77 -7.44 8.18 9.33
N MET A 78 -8.05 7.29 8.54
CA MET A 78 -7.67 7.05 7.15
C MET A 78 -8.19 8.13 6.19
N ALA A 79 -9.48 8.50 6.29
CA ALA A 79 -10.15 9.32 5.30
C ALA A 79 -9.87 10.82 5.46
N SER A 80 -9.72 11.35 6.69
CA SER A 80 -9.65 12.79 6.95
C SER A 80 -8.51 13.49 6.20
N SER A 81 -7.31 12.96 6.29
CA SER A 81 -6.13 13.52 5.62
C SER A 81 -5.93 12.98 4.20
N SER A 82 -6.20 11.69 3.98
CA SER A 82 -5.96 11.07 2.68
C SER A 82 -6.85 11.60 1.58
N ALA A 83 -8.13 11.89 1.88
CA ALA A 83 -9.07 12.44 0.90
C ALA A 83 -8.64 13.83 0.36
N LEU A 84 -7.80 14.54 1.07
CA LEU A 84 -7.24 15.83 0.66
C LEU A 84 -5.83 15.69 0.10
N ILE A 85 -4.92 15.05 0.84
CA ILE A 85 -3.49 15.01 0.51
C ILE A 85 -3.22 14.21 -0.75
N VAL A 86 -3.87 13.04 -0.94
CA VAL A 86 -3.62 12.21 -2.12
C VAL A 86 -4.02 12.92 -3.42
N PRO A 87 -5.26 13.44 -3.60
CA PRO A 87 -5.62 14.16 -4.81
C PRO A 87 -4.76 15.41 -5.06
N LEU A 88 -4.44 16.18 -4.02
CA LEU A 88 -3.59 17.37 -4.17
C LEU A 88 -2.16 17.00 -4.60
N SER A 89 -1.61 15.92 -4.05
CA SER A 89 -0.28 15.45 -4.47
C SER A 89 -0.27 14.97 -5.93
N LEU A 90 -1.32 14.30 -6.39
CA LEU A 90 -1.49 13.94 -7.80
C LEU A 90 -1.60 15.16 -8.69
N PHE A 91 -2.33 16.20 -8.23
CA PHE A 91 -2.48 17.43 -8.98
C PHE A 91 -1.16 18.22 -9.09
N PHE A 92 -0.49 18.50 -7.98
CA PHE A 92 0.70 19.35 -7.99
C PHE A 92 1.97 18.60 -8.43
N ILE A 93 2.18 17.40 -7.91
CA ILE A 93 3.40 16.62 -8.14
C ILE A 93 3.23 15.72 -9.37
N GLY A 94 2.13 14.97 -9.45
CA GLY A 94 1.87 14.03 -10.53
C GLY A 94 1.83 14.70 -11.91
N THR A 95 1.14 15.82 -12.05
CA THR A 95 1.10 16.59 -13.32
C THR A 95 2.48 17.14 -13.70
N ARG A 96 3.26 17.61 -12.72
CA ARG A 96 4.61 18.13 -12.98
C ARG A 96 5.57 17.00 -13.38
N MET A 97 5.49 15.85 -12.72
CA MET A 97 6.24 14.64 -13.10
C MET A 97 5.88 14.19 -14.51
N TRP A 98 4.58 14.15 -14.84
CA TRP A 98 4.10 13.83 -16.19
C TRP A 98 4.68 14.78 -17.25
N ALA A 99 4.63 16.10 -17.00
CA ALA A 99 5.14 17.11 -17.93
C ALA A 99 6.66 16.97 -18.18
N LEU A 100 7.43 16.76 -17.11
CA LEU A 100 8.89 16.52 -17.21
C LEU A 100 9.17 15.18 -17.91
N GLY A 101 8.46 14.13 -17.56
CA GLY A 101 8.60 12.82 -18.17
C GLY A 101 8.30 12.83 -19.67
N LYS A 102 7.24 13.55 -20.08
CA LYS A 102 6.89 13.70 -21.50
C LYS A 102 7.92 14.56 -22.26
N LYS A 103 8.43 15.62 -21.61
CA LYS A 103 9.40 16.54 -22.24
C LYS A 103 10.79 15.92 -22.39
N TYR A 104 11.25 15.16 -21.41
CA TYR A 104 12.62 14.65 -21.35
C TYR A 104 12.73 13.14 -21.53
N GLY A 105 11.61 12.44 -21.74
CA GLY A 105 11.60 10.99 -21.97
C GLY A 105 11.79 10.15 -20.72
N PHE A 106 11.64 10.70 -19.50
CA PHE A 106 11.83 9.92 -18.27
C PHE A 106 10.79 8.81 -18.14
N MET A 107 11.27 7.60 -17.85
CA MET A 107 10.45 6.42 -17.61
C MET A 107 10.29 6.10 -16.12
N THR A 108 11.21 6.60 -15.30
CA THR A 108 11.20 6.41 -13.84
C THR A 108 11.42 7.74 -13.12
N PRO A 109 10.98 7.86 -11.84
CA PRO A 109 11.32 9.03 -11.04
C PRO A 109 12.83 9.20 -10.83
N VAL A 110 13.57 8.10 -10.80
CA VAL A 110 15.02 8.11 -10.56
C VAL A 110 15.78 8.71 -11.71
N GLN A 111 15.36 8.48 -12.96
CA GLN A 111 15.97 9.14 -14.13
C GLN A 111 15.87 10.66 -14.00
N MET A 112 14.71 11.17 -13.53
CA MET A 112 14.54 12.59 -13.26
C MET A 112 15.45 13.07 -12.13
N PHE A 113 15.64 12.31 -11.06
CA PHE A 113 16.53 12.67 -9.96
C PHE A 113 18.00 12.76 -10.39
N ARG A 114 18.47 11.79 -11.22
CA ARG A 114 19.81 11.82 -11.81
C ARG A 114 20.05 13.07 -12.62
N ASP A 115 19.12 13.38 -13.51
CA ASP A 115 19.20 14.56 -14.37
C ASP A 115 19.13 15.86 -13.55
N ARG A 116 18.21 15.91 -12.57
CA ARG A 116 18.00 17.10 -11.71
C ARG A 116 19.19 17.45 -10.85
N TRP A 117 19.93 16.47 -10.35
CA TRP A 117 21.08 16.67 -9.48
C TRP A 117 22.42 16.35 -10.12
N GLU A 118 22.45 16.13 -11.43
CA GLU A 118 23.67 15.91 -12.22
C GLU A 118 24.56 14.80 -11.61
N CYS A 119 23.93 13.73 -11.12
CA CYS A 119 24.65 12.66 -10.42
C CYS A 119 24.06 11.28 -10.72
N GLY A 120 24.77 10.49 -11.51
CA GLY A 120 24.34 9.14 -11.88
C GLY A 120 24.22 8.18 -10.69
N HIS A 121 25.24 8.15 -9.84
CA HIS A 121 25.32 7.19 -8.72
C HIS A 121 24.26 7.40 -7.64
N ILE A 122 23.81 8.64 -7.42
CA ILE A 122 22.73 8.91 -6.47
C ILE A 122 21.44 8.19 -6.87
N GLY A 123 21.17 8.10 -8.18
CA GLY A 123 20.01 7.36 -8.68
C GLY A 123 20.07 5.88 -8.31
N THR A 124 21.24 5.26 -8.39
CA THR A 124 21.41 3.85 -7.98
C THR A 124 21.08 3.64 -6.50
N VAL A 125 21.58 4.54 -5.62
CA VAL A 125 21.27 4.48 -4.18
C VAL A 125 19.78 4.66 -3.94
N ILE A 126 19.14 5.64 -4.59
CA ILE A 126 17.69 5.87 -4.47
C ILE A 126 16.91 4.65 -4.95
N THR A 127 17.30 4.05 -6.09
CA THR A 127 16.63 2.83 -6.62
C THR A 127 16.69 1.70 -5.62
N ILE A 128 17.86 1.41 -5.04
CA ILE A 128 18.03 0.32 -4.06
C ILE A 128 17.16 0.58 -2.81
N VAL A 129 17.21 1.79 -2.27
CA VAL A 129 16.42 2.14 -1.08
C VAL A 129 14.92 2.06 -1.37
N GLN A 130 14.46 2.62 -2.49
CA GLN A 130 13.04 2.51 -2.87
C GLN A 130 12.61 1.07 -3.09
N ALA A 131 13.46 0.22 -3.69
CA ALA A 131 13.17 -1.20 -3.87
C ALA A 131 12.98 -1.91 -2.52
N VAL A 132 13.88 -1.69 -1.57
CA VAL A 132 13.79 -2.30 -0.23
C VAL A 132 12.55 -1.80 0.51
N LEU A 133 12.26 -0.50 0.48
CA LEU A 133 11.09 0.09 1.13
C LEU A 133 9.76 -0.38 0.52
N LEU A 134 9.75 -0.86 -0.74
CA LEU A 134 8.52 -1.33 -1.40
C LEU A 134 8.18 -2.79 -1.08
N ILE A 135 9.16 -3.59 -0.66
CA ILE A 135 8.95 -5.01 -0.32
C ILE A 135 7.79 -5.20 0.70
N PRO A 136 7.72 -4.47 1.83
CA PRO A 136 6.59 -4.61 2.76
C PRO A 136 5.23 -4.38 2.10
N TYR A 137 5.14 -3.51 1.11
CA TYR A 137 3.88 -3.25 0.40
C TYR A 137 3.48 -4.38 -0.55
N ILE A 138 4.46 -5.04 -1.20
CA ILE A 138 4.21 -6.24 -2.03
C ILE A 138 3.76 -7.42 -1.15
N ILE A 139 4.38 -7.58 0.03
CA ILE A 139 4.01 -8.61 1.00
C ILE A 139 2.52 -8.54 1.38
N ILE A 140 1.95 -7.34 1.51
CA ILE A 140 0.53 -7.12 1.83
C ILE A 140 -0.39 -7.84 0.82
N GLY A 141 -0.06 -7.81 -0.46
CA GLY A 141 -0.82 -8.53 -1.50
C GLY A 141 -0.77 -10.05 -1.30
N VAL A 142 0.40 -10.60 -1.00
CA VAL A 142 0.55 -12.05 -0.73
C VAL A 142 -0.21 -12.46 0.53
N MET A 143 -0.10 -11.66 1.60
CA MET A 143 -0.81 -11.91 2.87
C MET A 143 -2.32 -11.87 2.66
N GLY A 144 -2.83 -10.83 1.99
CA GLY A 144 -4.24 -10.71 1.67
C GLY A 144 -4.75 -11.87 0.83
N GLY A 145 -3.95 -12.33 -0.16
CA GLY A 145 -4.26 -13.49 -0.98
C GLY A 145 -4.36 -14.79 -0.17
N GLY A 146 -3.37 -15.05 0.66
CA GLY A 146 -3.36 -16.21 1.54
C GLY A 146 -4.53 -16.21 2.52
N THR A 147 -4.79 -15.09 3.18
CA THR A 147 -5.90 -14.90 4.13
C THR A 147 -7.26 -15.12 3.45
N THR A 148 -7.47 -14.49 2.28
CA THR A 148 -8.75 -14.57 1.57
C THR A 148 -9.01 -15.98 1.04
N MET A 149 -8.02 -16.63 0.41
CA MET A 149 -8.17 -18.00 -0.11
C MET A 149 -8.41 -19.02 1.02
N ASN A 150 -7.69 -18.89 2.13
CA ASN A 150 -7.90 -19.74 3.29
C ASN A 150 -9.34 -19.58 3.84
N ALA A 151 -9.79 -18.34 4.03
CA ALA A 151 -11.11 -18.05 4.54
C ALA A 151 -12.20 -18.60 3.60
N ILE A 152 -12.21 -18.20 2.32
CA ILE A 152 -13.26 -18.60 1.33
C ILE A 152 -13.32 -20.11 1.13
N SER A 153 -12.21 -20.83 1.31
CA SER A 153 -12.21 -22.30 1.21
C SER A 153 -12.64 -23.03 2.48
N GLY A 154 -13.01 -22.30 3.53
CA GLY A 154 -13.29 -22.86 4.85
C GLY A 154 -12.07 -23.56 5.47
N GLY A 155 -10.89 -23.01 5.27
CA GLY A 155 -9.60 -23.54 5.77
C GLY A 155 -9.00 -24.68 4.94
N ARG A 156 -9.65 -25.12 3.86
CA ARG A 156 -9.14 -26.23 3.01
C ARG A 156 -7.91 -25.84 2.19
N ILE A 157 -7.80 -24.60 1.78
CA ILE A 157 -6.61 -24.05 1.13
C ILE A 157 -5.78 -23.38 2.23
N PRO A 158 -4.62 -23.95 2.59
CA PRO A 158 -3.73 -23.33 3.55
C PRO A 158 -3.27 -21.94 3.11
N PHE A 159 -2.96 -21.05 4.05
CA PHE A 159 -2.50 -19.68 3.81
C PHE A 159 -1.36 -19.63 2.77
N TRP A 160 -0.34 -20.49 2.91
CA TRP A 160 0.81 -20.51 2.01
C TRP A 160 0.43 -20.91 0.58
N VAL A 161 -0.51 -21.83 0.39
CA VAL A 161 -1.02 -22.21 -0.95
C VAL A 161 -1.78 -21.05 -1.58
N GLY A 162 -2.68 -20.42 -0.81
CA GLY A 162 -3.46 -19.27 -1.29
C GLY A 162 -2.56 -18.10 -1.70
N GLY A 163 -1.56 -17.77 -0.88
CA GLY A 163 -0.56 -16.76 -1.20
C GLY A 163 0.27 -17.09 -2.44
N ALA A 164 0.68 -18.37 -2.61
CA ALA A 164 1.40 -18.82 -3.79
C ALA A 164 0.57 -18.70 -5.08
N ILE A 165 -0.71 -19.10 -5.04
CA ILE A 165 -1.61 -18.99 -6.19
C ILE A 165 -1.74 -17.54 -6.64
N VAL A 166 -2.00 -16.62 -5.69
CA VAL A 166 -2.14 -15.19 -6.00
C VAL A 166 -0.83 -14.62 -6.54
N ALA A 167 0.30 -14.91 -5.89
CA ALA A 167 1.61 -14.46 -6.35
C ALA A 167 1.93 -14.96 -7.77
N MET A 168 1.64 -16.23 -8.08
CA MET A 168 1.84 -16.78 -9.42
C MET A 168 0.94 -16.14 -10.48
N VAL A 169 -0.32 -15.89 -10.17
CA VAL A 169 -1.24 -15.23 -11.12
C VAL A 169 -0.79 -13.80 -11.38
N VAL A 170 -0.48 -13.03 -10.32
CA VAL A 170 0.04 -11.66 -10.46
C VAL A 170 1.33 -11.65 -11.28
N MET A 171 2.29 -12.47 -10.91
CA MET A 171 3.56 -12.60 -11.62
C MET A 171 3.33 -12.91 -13.11
N SER A 172 2.40 -13.82 -13.43
CA SER A 172 2.16 -14.26 -14.80
C SER A 172 1.63 -13.13 -15.69
N TYR A 173 0.60 -12.41 -15.27
CA TYR A 173 0.07 -11.36 -16.14
C TYR A 173 0.94 -10.09 -16.15
N VAL A 174 1.70 -9.81 -15.12
CA VAL A 174 2.72 -8.75 -15.13
C VAL A 174 3.84 -9.12 -16.11
N PHE A 175 4.32 -10.35 -16.05
CA PHE A 175 5.37 -10.86 -16.94
C PHE A 175 4.96 -10.76 -18.41
N PHE A 176 3.76 -11.24 -18.77
CA PHE A 176 3.30 -11.27 -20.16
C PHE A 176 2.60 -9.99 -20.61
N GLY A 177 2.01 -9.23 -19.69
CA GLY A 177 1.14 -8.09 -19.98
C GLY A 177 1.80 -6.71 -19.83
N GLY A 178 2.88 -6.61 -19.05
CA GLY A 178 3.55 -5.34 -18.75
C GLY A 178 2.56 -4.28 -18.23
N MET A 179 2.89 -3.01 -18.42
CA MET A 179 2.08 -1.87 -17.95
C MET A 179 0.68 -1.82 -18.54
N ARG A 180 0.52 -2.19 -19.82
CA ARG A 180 -0.79 -2.18 -20.46
C ARG A 180 -1.70 -3.26 -19.90
N GLY A 181 -1.16 -4.47 -19.70
CA GLY A 181 -1.88 -5.56 -19.04
C GLY A 181 -2.27 -5.22 -17.63
N THR A 182 -1.31 -4.74 -16.83
CA THR A 182 -1.51 -4.30 -15.46
C THR A 182 -2.57 -3.19 -15.36
N ALA A 183 -2.55 -2.18 -16.25
CA ALA A 183 -3.53 -1.10 -16.23
C ALA A 183 -4.96 -1.58 -16.51
N TRP A 184 -5.16 -2.47 -17.49
CA TRP A 184 -6.49 -3.02 -17.78
C TRP A 184 -6.98 -3.96 -16.69
N VAL A 185 -6.10 -4.78 -16.13
CA VAL A 185 -6.41 -5.62 -14.96
C VAL A 185 -6.82 -4.75 -13.78
N ASN A 186 -6.05 -3.72 -13.43
CA ASN A 186 -6.37 -2.81 -12.34
C ASN A 186 -7.68 -2.04 -12.57
N ALA A 187 -7.98 -1.62 -13.79
CA ALA A 187 -9.25 -0.97 -14.11
C ALA A 187 -10.45 -1.93 -13.91
N PHE A 188 -10.32 -3.17 -14.37
CA PHE A 188 -11.33 -4.22 -14.15
C PHE A 188 -11.50 -4.53 -12.66
N GLN A 189 -10.41 -4.75 -11.95
CA GLN A 189 -10.40 -5.04 -10.52
C GLN A 189 -11.01 -3.91 -9.70
N THR A 190 -10.65 -2.66 -9.99
CA THR A 190 -11.18 -1.48 -9.32
C THR A 190 -12.69 -1.38 -9.49
N THR A 191 -13.20 -1.63 -10.69
CA THR A 191 -14.64 -1.66 -10.93
C THR A 191 -15.33 -2.73 -10.09
N LEU A 192 -14.75 -3.94 -10.02
CA LEU A 192 -15.32 -5.04 -9.25
C LEU A 192 -15.37 -4.74 -7.75
N PHE A 193 -14.27 -4.30 -7.16
CA PHE A 193 -14.28 -4.10 -5.71
C PHE A 193 -15.10 -2.87 -5.27
N LEU A 194 -15.25 -1.85 -6.12
CA LEU A 194 -16.20 -0.75 -5.87
C LEU A 194 -17.65 -1.23 -5.86
N LEU A 195 -18.04 -2.02 -6.86
CA LEU A 195 -19.39 -2.59 -6.95
C LEU A 195 -19.68 -3.56 -5.79
N PHE A 196 -18.74 -4.46 -5.53
CA PHE A 196 -18.95 -5.50 -4.53
C PHE A 196 -18.86 -4.98 -3.11
N GLY A 197 -18.09 -3.93 -2.86
CA GLY A 197 -18.10 -3.24 -1.58
C GLY A 197 -19.49 -2.73 -1.18
N ALA A 198 -20.20 -2.11 -2.12
CA ALA A 198 -21.56 -1.64 -1.91
C ALA A 198 -22.56 -2.80 -1.71
N ILE A 199 -22.44 -3.86 -2.52
CA ILE A 199 -23.30 -5.06 -2.40
C ILE A 199 -23.04 -5.76 -1.07
N ALA A 200 -21.78 -5.94 -0.67
CA ALA A 200 -21.43 -6.57 0.60
C ALA A 200 -22.01 -5.81 1.79
N LEU A 201 -21.91 -4.47 1.76
CA LEU A 201 -22.52 -3.62 2.79
C LEU A 201 -24.02 -3.87 2.91
N GLY A 202 -24.75 -3.88 1.80
CA GLY A 202 -26.19 -4.11 1.79
C GLY A 202 -26.58 -5.49 2.30
N VAL A 203 -25.92 -6.55 1.83
CA VAL A 203 -26.23 -7.94 2.21
C VAL A 203 -25.91 -8.21 3.67
N ILE A 204 -24.73 -7.83 4.15
CA ILE A 204 -24.34 -8.03 5.55
C ILE A 204 -25.22 -7.17 6.46
N GLY A 205 -25.51 -5.93 6.09
CA GLY A 205 -26.39 -5.06 6.87
C GLY A 205 -27.80 -5.61 7.01
N ALA A 206 -28.39 -6.14 5.94
CA ALA A 206 -29.68 -6.79 5.97
C ALA A 206 -29.64 -8.06 6.86
N GLY A 207 -28.60 -8.88 6.73
CA GLY A 207 -28.41 -10.09 7.55
C GLY A 207 -28.25 -9.80 9.04
N MET A 208 -27.69 -8.65 9.40
CA MET A 208 -27.60 -8.18 10.79
C MET A 208 -28.90 -7.56 11.34
N GLY A 209 -29.97 -7.55 10.59
CA GLY A 209 -31.25 -6.93 10.98
C GLY A 209 -31.26 -5.41 10.85
N GLY A 210 -30.39 -4.87 9.99
CA GLY A 210 -30.25 -3.44 9.68
C GLY A 210 -29.13 -2.74 10.47
N PHE A 211 -28.58 -1.71 9.87
CA PHE A 211 -27.44 -0.96 10.45
C PHE A 211 -27.81 -0.22 11.73
N GLY A 212 -29.04 0.33 11.81
CA GLY A 212 -29.53 1.03 13.00
C GLY A 212 -29.53 0.10 14.23
N LYS A 213 -30.01 -1.13 14.06
CA LYS A 213 -29.99 -2.15 15.11
C LYS A 213 -28.55 -2.52 15.49
N ALA A 214 -27.69 -2.78 14.52
CA ALA A 214 -26.30 -3.13 14.77
C ALA A 214 -25.56 -2.03 15.57
N VAL A 215 -25.76 -0.77 15.24
CA VAL A 215 -25.14 0.37 15.96
C VAL A 215 -25.74 0.54 17.35
N SER A 216 -27.09 0.43 17.51
CA SER A 216 -27.72 0.56 18.82
C SER A 216 -27.30 -0.53 19.80
N GLU A 217 -27.09 -1.75 19.32
CA GLU A 217 -26.60 -2.87 20.15
C GLU A 217 -25.12 -2.65 20.56
N LEU A 218 -24.27 -2.15 19.66
CA LEU A 218 -22.91 -1.79 20.03
C LEU A 218 -22.87 -0.64 21.04
N ALA A 219 -23.75 0.35 20.91
CA ALA A 219 -23.83 1.49 21.82
C ALA A 219 -24.33 1.11 23.23
N SER A 220 -25.24 0.14 23.31
CA SER A 220 -25.83 -0.29 24.59
C SER A 220 -24.89 -1.15 25.45
N SER A 221 -23.84 -1.74 24.86
CA SER A 221 -22.90 -2.59 25.57
C SER A 221 -21.66 -1.83 26.03
N PRO A 222 -21.33 -1.79 27.35
CA PRO A 222 -20.10 -1.15 27.84
C PRO A 222 -18.82 -1.71 27.21
N ALA A 223 -18.82 -2.96 26.77
CA ALA A 223 -17.67 -3.59 26.14
C ALA A 223 -17.39 -3.07 24.72
N THR A 224 -18.42 -2.58 24.01
CA THR A 224 -18.35 -2.19 22.60
C THR A 224 -18.66 -0.71 22.33
N SER A 225 -19.26 0.01 23.27
CA SER A 225 -19.59 1.45 23.10
C SER A 225 -18.38 2.31 22.73
N ALA A 226 -17.20 2.03 23.31
CA ALA A 226 -15.94 2.71 22.97
C ALA A 226 -15.51 2.51 21.50
N LEU A 227 -16.03 1.50 20.78
CA LEU A 227 -15.78 1.32 19.34
C LEU A 227 -16.49 2.39 18.48
N LEU A 228 -17.51 3.06 19.03
CA LEU A 228 -18.24 4.14 18.36
C LEU A 228 -17.67 5.53 18.67
N THR A 229 -16.59 5.60 19.46
CA THR A 229 -15.92 6.84 19.87
C THR A 229 -14.47 6.91 19.35
N ARG A 230 -13.76 7.99 19.71
CA ARG A 230 -12.32 8.16 19.39
C ARG A 230 -11.38 7.70 20.50
N GLU A 231 -11.89 7.17 21.58
CA GLU A 231 -11.12 6.88 22.80
C GLU A 231 -10.03 5.82 22.63
N ARG A 232 -10.21 4.92 21.63
CA ARG A 232 -9.25 3.84 21.39
C ARG A 232 -7.98 4.25 20.67
N VAL A 233 -7.93 5.47 20.16
CA VAL A 233 -6.75 6.00 19.44
C VAL A 233 -6.34 7.33 20.07
N SER A 234 -5.08 7.42 20.52
CA SER A 234 -4.57 8.64 21.13
C SER A 234 -4.58 9.81 20.14
N PRO A 235 -4.75 11.07 20.60
CA PRO A 235 -4.70 12.25 19.73
C PRO A 235 -3.38 12.37 18.95
N LEU A 236 -2.25 11.99 19.55
CA LEU A 236 -0.94 12.03 18.90
C LEU A 236 -0.82 11.00 17.78
N TYR A 237 -1.33 9.79 18.00
CA TYR A 237 -1.40 8.77 16.97
C TYR A 237 -2.30 9.23 15.82
N PHE A 238 -3.49 9.79 16.13
CA PHE A 238 -4.42 10.31 15.12
C PHE A 238 -3.78 11.42 14.29
N PHE A 239 -3.14 12.40 14.93
CA PHE A 239 -2.41 13.46 14.23
C PHE A 239 -1.28 12.92 13.36
N SER A 240 -0.53 11.94 13.85
CA SER A 240 0.58 11.32 13.13
C SER A 240 0.15 10.73 11.79
N TYR A 241 -1.07 10.22 11.72
CA TYR A 241 -1.59 9.63 10.49
C TYR A 241 -1.74 10.65 9.35
N THR A 242 -1.79 11.94 9.65
CA THR A 242 -1.79 13.01 8.62
C THR A 242 -0.56 12.95 7.70
N PHE A 243 0.55 12.39 8.16
CA PHE A 243 1.77 12.25 7.37
C PHE A 243 1.76 10.99 6.47
N ILE A 244 0.94 9.99 6.77
CA ILE A 244 0.87 8.74 6.01
C ILE A 244 0.48 8.94 4.54
N PRO A 245 -0.52 9.75 4.16
CA PRO A 245 -0.91 9.96 2.77
C PRO A 245 0.17 10.60 1.88
N LEU A 246 1.21 11.22 2.46
CA LEU A 246 2.35 11.75 1.72
C LEU A 246 3.10 10.63 0.97
N SER A 247 3.04 9.39 1.48
CA SER A 247 3.62 8.22 0.82
C SER A 247 3.02 7.95 -0.55
N SER A 248 1.74 8.24 -0.74
CA SER A 248 1.00 7.88 -1.95
C SER A 248 1.70 8.34 -3.22
N ILE A 249 2.08 9.61 -3.33
CA ILE A 249 2.78 10.12 -4.51
C ILE A 249 4.27 9.77 -4.54
N CYS A 250 4.86 9.41 -3.40
CA CYS A 250 6.27 9.02 -3.32
C CYS A 250 6.52 7.59 -3.78
N PHE A 251 5.49 6.76 -3.86
CA PHE A 251 5.60 5.41 -4.40
C PHE A 251 6.00 5.44 -5.88
N PRO A 252 7.04 4.69 -6.30
CA PRO A 252 7.49 4.69 -7.68
C PRO A 252 6.41 4.21 -8.65
N HIS A 253 5.59 3.22 -8.29
CA HIS A 253 4.50 2.74 -9.13
C HIS A 253 3.45 3.83 -9.39
N ILE A 254 3.13 4.69 -8.42
CA ILE A 254 2.20 5.81 -8.62
C ILE A 254 2.79 6.86 -9.57
N ILE A 255 4.08 7.21 -9.41
CA ILE A 255 4.74 8.15 -10.33
C ILE A 255 4.81 7.55 -11.75
N ILE A 256 5.18 6.27 -11.88
CA ILE A 256 5.24 5.60 -13.18
C ILE A 256 3.84 5.58 -13.83
N PHE A 257 2.78 5.29 -13.08
CA PHE A 257 1.41 5.45 -13.59
C PHE A 257 1.10 6.89 -14.03
N CYS A 258 1.53 7.90 -13.28
CA CYS A 258 1.37 9.30 -13.73
C CYS A 258 2.03 9.54 -15.11
N LEU A 259 3.18 8.89 -15.38
CA LEU A 259 3.87 9.01 -16.67
C LEU A 259 3.14 8.30 -17.84
N THR A 260 2.19 7.41 -17.56
CA THR A 260 1.43 6.67 -18.59
C THR A 260 0.26 7.44 -19.17
N ALA A 261 -0.18 8.53 -18.53
CA ALA A 261 -1.32 9.31 -18.98
C ALA A 261 -1.10 9.90 -20.38
N GLU A 262 -2.08 9.75 -21.27
CA GLU A 262 -2.01 10.32 -22.63
C GLU A 262 -1.97 11.84 -22.58
N ARG A 263 -2.81 12.47 -21.72
CA ARG A 263 -2.97 13.93 -21.62
C ARG A 263 -3.02 14.38 -20.15
N VAL A 264 -2.48 15.56 -19.87
CA VAL A 264 -2.53 16.17 -18.52
C VAL A 264 -3.97 16.37 -18.02
N GLN A 265 -4.92 16.58 -18.92
CA GLN A 265 -6.34 16.76 -18.57
C GLN A 265 -6.96 15.55 -17.89
N HIS A 266 -6.38 14.34 -18.05
CA HIS A 266 -6.85 13.13 -17.38
C HIS A 266 -6.70 13.22 -15.86
N PHE A 267 -5.71 13.96 -15.37
CA PHE A 267 -5.54 14.22 -13.93
C PHE A 267 -6.71 14.98 -13.31
N LYS A 268 -7.35 15.91 -14.04
CA LYS A 268 -8.47 16.70 -13.51
C LYS A 268 -9.61 15.80 -13.02
N LYS A 269 -10.04 14.83 -13.85
CA LYS A 269 -11.12 13.90 -13.46
C LYS A 269 -10.68 12.98 -12.34
N THR A 270 -9.42 12.51 -12.38
CA THR A 270 -8.85 11.67 -11.33
C THR A 270 -8.86 12.38 -9.99
N VAL A 271 -8.37 13.61 -9.90
CA VAL A 271 -8.32 14.40 -8.66
C VAL A 271 -9.72 14.63 -8.05
N ILE A 272 -10.73 14.90 -8.90
CA ILE A 272 -12.10 15.14 -8.43
C ILE A 272 -12.77 13.84 -7.93
N LEU A 273 -12.61 12.74 -8.66
CA LEU A 273 -13.31 11.48 -8.35
C LEU A 273 -12.59 10.64 -7.29
N TYR A 274 -11.31 10.87 -7.06
CA TYR A 274 -10.50 10.07 -6.13
C TYR A 274 -11.07 10.03 -4.69
N PRO A 275 -11.47 11.16 -4.07
CA PRO A 275 -12.08 11.13 -2.74
C PRO A 275 -13.40 10.38 -2.69
N LEU A 276 -14.20 10.41 -3.75
CA LEU A 276 -15.46 9.66 -3.84
C LEU A 276 -15.22 8.16 -3.91
N CYS A 277 -14.20 7.74 -4.67
CA CYS A 277 -13.77 6.34 -4.71
C CYS A 277 -13.24 5.87 -3.34
N MET A 278 -12.49 6.73 -2.62
CA MET A 278 -12.03 6.44 -1.25
C MET A 278 -13.22 6.24 -0.29
N LEU A 279 -14.21 7.14 -0.35
CA LEU A 279 -15.43 7.02 0.44
C LEU A 279 -16.15 5.70 0.17
N ALA A 280 -16.29 5.34 -1.11
CA ALA A 280 -17.00 4.14 -1.54
C ALA A 280 -16.34 2.83 -1.05
N ILE A 281 -15.04 2.84 -0.74
CA ILE A 281 -14.32 1.66 -0.25
C ILE A 281 -14.19 1.68 1.27
N TRP A 282 -13.67 2.76 1.83
CA TRP A 282 -13.31 2.78 3.25
C TRP A 282 -14.52 2.85 4.17
N LEU A 283 -15.60 3.54 3.75
CA LEU A 283 -16.81 3.59 4.58
C LEU A 283 -17.42 2.19 4.79
N PRO A 284 -17.69 1.39 3.74
CA PRO A 284 -18.17 0.03 3.93
C PRO A 284 -17.20 -0.85 4.72
N ALA A 285 -15.92 -0.85 4.38
CA ALA A 285 -14.93 -1.73 5.00
C ALA A 285 -14.79 -1.46 6.50
N VAL A 286 -14.67 -0.19 6.89
CA VAL A 286 -14.55 0.21 8.29
C VAL A 286 -15.84 -0.06 9.04
N PHE A 287 -16.99 0.29 8.47
CA PHE A 287 -18.28 0.09 9.12
C PHE A 287 -18.57 -1.39 9.38
N LEU A 288 -18.33 -2.26 8.40
CA LEU A 288 -18.46 -3.70 8.56
C LEU A 288 -17.45 -4.26 9.57
N GLY A 289 -16.23 -3.74 9.60
CA GLY A 289 -15.24 -4.11 10.61
C GLY A 289 -15.70 -3.79 12.03
N VAL A 290 -16.30 -2.62 12.25
CA VAL A 290 -16.86 -2.23 13.57
C VAL A 290 -18.03 -3.12 13.95
N THR A 291 -19.01 -3.29 13.06
CA THR A 291 -20.23 -4.03 13.31
C THR A 291 -20.00 -5.53 13.48
N ALA A 292 -18.88 -6.07 12.99
CA ALA A 292 -18.46 -7.44 13.22
C ALA A 292 -18.33 -7.81 14.71
N ASN A 293 -18.03 -6.83 15.58
CA ASN A 293 -17.96 -7.07 17.04
C ASN A 293 -19.31 -7.51 17.66
N ARG A 294 -20.42 -7.34 16.94
CA ARG A 294 -21.74 -7.80 17.31
C ARG A 294 -22.03 -9.22 16.82
N ALA A 295 -21.37 -9.68 15.78
CA ALA A 295 -21.66 -10.95 15.11
C ALA A 295 -21.11 -12.16 15.89
N VAL A 296 -21.50 -12.26 17.18
CA VAL A 296 -21.07 -13.33 18.10
C VAL A 296 -21.63 -14.69 17.72
N GLU A 297 -22.69 -14.74 16.92
CA GLU A 297 -23.26 -15.95 16.32
C GLU A 297 -22.36 -16.57 15.25
N VAL A 298 -21.38 -15.83 14.74
CA VAL A 298 -20.38 -16.31 13.78
C VAL A 298 -19.23 -16.96 14.56
N PRO A 299 -19.04 -18.29 14.52
CA PRO A 299 -18.06 -18.98 15.39
C PRO A 299 -16.63 -18.47 15.21
N ALA A 300 -16.26 -18.12 13.97
CA ALA A 300 -14.92 -17.57 13.69
C ALA A 300 -14.72 -16.18 14.31
N ILE A 301 -15.75 -15.36 14.38
CA ILE A 301 -15.69 -14.03 15.02
C ILE A 301 -15.69 -14.17 16.53
N GLN A 302 -16.53 -15.05 17.08
CA GLN A 302 -16.54 -15.36 18.50
C GLN A 302 -15.15 -15.81 18.98
N ALA A 303 -14.51 -16.74 18.26
CA ALA A 303 -13.14 -17.19 18.60
C ALA A 303 -12.12 -16.05 18.62
N LYS A 304 -12.25 -15.05 17.72
CA LYS A 304 -11.40 -13.86 17.71
C LYS A 304 -11.63 -12.96 18.93
N LEU A 305 -12.88 -12.76 19.31
CA LEU A 305 -13.24 -11.97 20.50
C LEU A 305 -12.76 -12.64 21.78
N GLU A 306 -12.88 -13.95 21.88
CA GLU A 306 -12.34 -14.75 23.00
C GLU A 306 -10.81 -14.68 23.05
N ALA A 307 -10.11 -14.82 21.92
CA ALA A 307 -8.66 -14.67 21.86
C ALA A 307 -8.21 -13.27 22.32
N ARG A 308 -8.93 -12.21 21.93
CA ARG A 308 -8.66 -10.84 22.40
C ARG A 308 -8.87 -10.70 23.90
N LYS A 309 -9.96 -11.27 24.43
CA LYS A 309 -10.26 -11.27 25.86
C LYS A 309 -9.18 -11.99 26.65
N THR A 310 -8.75 -13.16 26.18
CA THR A 310 -7.67 -13.94 26.82
C THR A 310 -6.35 -13.17 26.82
N LEU A 311 -5.98 -12.54 25.69
CA LEU A 311 -4.79 -11.68 25.62
C LEU A 311 -4.87 -10.49 26.58
N ALA A 312 -6.03 -9.90 26.78
CA ALA A 312 -6.20 -8.77 27.69
C ALA A 312 -6.17 -9.18 29.17
N THR A 313 -6.75 -10.33 29.52
CA THR A 313 -6.95 -10.71 30.94
C THR A 313 -5.87 -11.68 31.47
N GLN A 314 -5.29 -12.53 30.63
CA GLN A 314 -4.38 -13.62 31.06
C GLN A 314 -2.96 -13.45 30.51
N SER A 315 -2.61 -12.32 29.95
CA SER A 315 -1.32 -12.14 29.27
C SER A 315 -0.10 -12.39 30.17
N ALA A 316 -0.19 -12.16 31.46
CA ALA A 316 0.92 -12.39 32.38
C ALA A 316 1.29 -13.88 32.51
N THR A 317 0.33 -14.79 32.33
CA THR A 317 0.49 -16.25 32.51
C THR A 317 0.80 -16.99 31.22
N LEU A 318 0.65 -16.33 30.05
CA LEU A 318 0.84 -16.96 28.74
C LEU A 318 2.32 -17.01 28.34
N SER A 319 2.76 -18.12 27.73
CA SER A 319 4.07 -18.21 27.09
C SER A 319 4.18 -17.30 25.84
N PRO A 320 5.39 -16.94 25.39
CA PRO A 320 5.59 -16.18 24.16
C PRO A 320 4.94 -16.84 22.93
N GLU A 321 4.97 -18.15 22.84
CA GLU A 321 4.36 -18.94 21.75
C GLU A 321 2.83 -18.84 21.79
N GLN A 322 2.22 -19.03 22.97
CA GLN A 322 0.79 -18.90 23.17
C GLN A 322 0.30 -17.46 22.85
N LYS A 323 1.08 -16.44 23.23
CA LYS A 323 0.79 -15.05 22.87
C LYS A 323 0.78 -14.84 21.34
N THR A 324 1.75 -15.44 20.66
CA THR A 324 1.84 -15.33 19.19
C THR A 324 0.67 -16.02 18.50
N GLU A 325 0.31 -17.22 18.95
CA GLU A 325 -0.85 -17.96 18.44
C GLU A 325 -2.17 -17.22 18.68
N LEU A 326 -2.39 -16.70 19.89
CA LEU A 326 -3.60 -15.94 20.22
C LEU A 326 -3.67 -14.62 19.45
N ARG A 327 -2.54 -13.94 19.21
CA ARG A 327 -2.51 -12.75 18.34
C ARG A 327 -2.90 -13.06 16.91
N ALA A 328 -2.40 -14.16 16.36
CA ALA A 328 -2.80 -14.62 15.04
C ALA A 328 -4.30 -14.93 14.96
N LYS A 329 -4.85 -15.59 15.99
CA LYS A 329 -6.30 -15.86 16.10
C LYS A 329 -7.12 -14.59 16.26
N ALA A 330 -6.62 -13.61 17.01
CA ALA A 330 -7.30 -12.33 17.30
C ALA A 330 -7.23 -11.34 16.12
N ALA A 331 -6.38 -11.58 15.12
CA ALA A 331 -6.22 -10.73 13.94
C ALA A 331 -7.53 -10.57 13.18
N GLY A 332 -7.80 -9.36 12.68
CA GLY A 332 -9.07 -9.01 12.03
C GLY A 332 -9.05 -9.00 10.51
N ASP A 333 -7.92 -9.33 9.87
CA ASP A 333 -7.76 -9.15 8.42
C ASP A 333 -8.71 -10.02 7.55
N ASP A 334 -9.35 -11.05 8.10
CA ASP A 334 -10.35 -11.88 7.42
C ASP A 334 -11.80 -11.57 7.82
N ILE A 335 -12.04 -10.55 8.63
CA ILE A 335 -13.39 -10.23 9.17
C ILE A 335 -14.43 -10.07 8.07
N LEU A 336 -14.14 -9.34 7.00
CA LEU A 336 -15.08 -9.16 5.89
C LEU A 336 -15.46 -10.49 5.24
N VAL A 337 -14.50 -11.38 5.05
CA VAL A 337 -14.74 -12.71 4.47
C VAL A 337 -15.63 -13.53 5.39
N ARG A 338 -15.37 -13.51 6.70
CA ARG A 338 -16.17 -14.25 7.70
C ARG A 338 -17.62 -13.76 7.79
N LEU A 339 -17.83 -12.45 7.72
CA LEU A 339 -19.19 -11.88 7.64
C LEU A 339 -19.91 -12.31 6.36
N LEU A 340 -19.21 -12.29 5.22
CA LEU A 340 -19.78 -12.74 3.95
C LEU A 340 -20.15 -14.23 3.97
N GLU A 341 -19.28 -15.09 4.50
CA GLU A 341 -19.55 -16.53 4.62
C GLU A 341 -20.82 -16.83 5.42
N HIS A 342 -21.14 -16.00 6.43
CA HIS A 342 -22.29 -16.20 7.30
C HIS A 342 -23.58 -15.58 6.74
N TYR A 343 -23.52 -14.33 6.26
CA TYR A 343 -24.71 -13.56 5.88
C TYR A 343 -25.08 -13.62 4.39
N ALA A 344 -24.15 -14.03 3.52
CA ALA A 344 -24.42 -14.08 2.09
C ALA A 344 -24.68 -15.51 1.58
N PRO A 345 -25.56 -15.69 0.59
CA PRO A 345 -25.72 -17.00 -0.05
C PRO A 345 -24.42 -17.42 -0.77
N LEU A 346 -24.15 -18.73 -0.83
CA LEU A 346 -22.87 -19.31 -1.28
C LEU A 346 -22.36 -18.78 -2.65
N TRP A 347 -23.26 -18.55 -3.59
CA TRP A 347 -22.87 -18.00 -4.91
C TRP A 347 -22.37 -16.56 -4.79
N LEU A 348 -23.00 -15.77 -3.90
CA LEU A 348 -22.63 -14.38 -3.67
C LEU A 348 -21.33 -14.26 -2.85
N VAL A 349 -21.08 -15.19 -1.92
CA VAL A 349 -19.80 -15.29 -1.21
C VAL A 349 -18.63 -15.40 -2.18
N GLY A 350 -18.77 -16.23 -3.23
CA GLY A 350 -17.75 -16.36 -4.26
C GLY A 350 -17.53 -15.06 -5.04
N LEU A 351 -18.60 -14.39 -5.44
CA LEU A 351 -18.53 -13.15 -6.20
C LEU A 351 -17.95 -11.99 -5.38
N LEU A 352 -18.39 -11.85 -4.12
CA LEU A 352 -17.87 -10.83 -3.21
C LEU A 352 -16.42 -11.15 -2.77
N GLY A 353 -16.09 -12.43 -2.62
CA GLY A 353 -14.73 -12.91 -2.41
C GLY A 353 -13.80 -12.58 -3.59
N ALA A 354 -14.29 -12.68 -4.82
CA ALA A 354 -13.56 -12.22 -6.00
C ALA A 354 -13.33 -10.70 -5.97
N GLY A 355 -14.28 -9.91 -5.46
CA GLY A 355 -14.10 -8.46 -5.23
C GLY A 355 -13.02 -8.14 -4.20
N ILE A 356 -12.95 -8.88 -3.10
CA ILE A 356 -11.86 -8.76 -2.12
C ILE A 356 -10.54 -9.15 -2.76
N MET A 357 -10.50 -10.26 -3.51
CA MET A 357 -9.32 -10.70 -4.24
C MET A 357 -8.85 -9.66 -5.27
N ALA A 358 -9.77 -8.92 -5.88
CA ALA A 358 -9.45 -7.83 -6.79
C ALA A 358 -8.63 -6.72 -6.12
N ALA A 359 -8.98 -6.33 -4.90
CA ALA A 359 -8.18 -5.37 -4.12
C ALA A 359 -6.84 -5.96 -3.67
N VAL A 360 -6.81 -7.24 -3.30
CA VAL A 360 -5.60 -7.95 -2.87
C VAL A 360 -4.53 -8.00 -3.96
N MET A 361 -4.94 -8.19 -5.22
CA MET A 361 -4.02 -8.37 -6.34
C MET A 361 -3.38 -7.07 -6.85
N ALA A 362 -3.77 -5.91 -6.36
CA ALA A 362 -3.24 -4.61 -6.77
C ALA A 362 -1.74 -4.40 -6.44
N SER A 363 -1.05 -5.41 -5.88
CA SER A 363 0.42 -5.45 -5.73
C SER A 363 1.18 -5.65 -7.04
N ASP A 364 0.51 -5.91 -8.14
CA ASP A 364 1.06 -6.07 -9.48
C ASP A 364 1.88 -4.87 -9.96
N SER A 365 1.34 -3.68 -9.72
CA SER A 365 1.96 -2.42 -10.14
C SER A 365 3.25 -2.13 -9.39
N GLN A 366 3.35 -2.55 -8.12
CA GLN A 366 4.58 -2.42 -7.34
C GLN A 366 5.68 -3.32 -7.92
N ILE A 367 5.33 -4.57 -8.26
CA ILE A 367 6.25 -5.52 -8.88
C ILE A 367 6.74 -4.99 -10.23
N LEU A 368 5.83 -4.49 -11.07
CA LEU A 368 6.19 -3.94 -12.37
C LEU A 368 7.04 -2.67 -12.23
N ALA A 369 6.73 -1.79 -11.29
CA ALA A 369 7.50 -0.58 -11.05
C ALA A 369 8.93 -0.88 -10.63
N LEU A 370 9.15 -1.84 -9.73
CA LEU A 370 10.49 -2.28 -9.35
C LEU A 370 11.24 -2.91 -10.53
N SER A 371 10.54 -3.68 -11.37
CA SER A 371 11.12 -4.22 -12.60
C SER A 371 11.53 -3.10 -13.56
N THR A 372 10.68 -2.08 -13.73
CA THR A 372 10.99 -0.90 -14.56
C THR A 372 12.19 -0.15 -14.01
N MET A 373 12.23 0.11 -12.70
CA MET A 373 13.37 0.79 -12.07
C MET A 373 14.65 -0.03 -12.19
N PHE A 374 14.59 -1.33 -11.96
CA PHE A 374 15.76 -2.18 -12.10
C PHE A 374 16.31 -2.15 -13.54
N THR A 375 15.45 -2.27 -14.54
CA THR A 375 15.87 -2.30 -15.93
C THR A 375 16.32 -0.96 -16.47
N GLU A 376 15.67 0.13 -16.09
CA GLU A 376 16.02 1.49 -16.53
C GLU A 376 17.14 2.10 -15.68
N ASP A 377 17.03 1.97 -14.36
CA ASP A 377 17.92 2.68 -13.44
C ASP A 377 19.17 1.90 -13.04
N ILE A 378 19.20 0.58 -13.28
CA ILE A 378 20.40 -0.24 -13.06
C ILE A 378 20.89 -0.80 -14.39
N PHE A 379 20.13 -1.68 -15.05
CA PHE A 379 20.61 -2.38 -16.23
C PHE A 379 20.95 -1.43 -17.39
N ALA A 380 20.02 -0.56 -17.79
CA ALA A 380 20.24 0.37 -18.90
C ALA A 380 21.24 1.46 -18.54
N PHE A 381 21.22 1.95 -17.31
CA PHE A 381 22.14 2.98 -16.83
C PHE A 381 23.62 2.52 -16.85
N TYR A 382 23.88 1.25 -16.50
CA TYR A 382 25.23 0.66 -16.56
C TYR A 382 25.51 -0.02 -17.90
N GLU A 383 25.02 0.59 -18.99
CA GLU A 383 25.28 0.21 -20.39
C GLU A 383 24.72 -1.16 -20.83
N GLY A 384 23.91 -1.81 -20.02
CA GLY A 384 23.31 -3.11 -20.38
C GLY A 384 22.47 -3.04 -21.66
N LYS A 385 21.71 -1.96 -21.87
CA LYS A 385 20.90 -1.75 -23.08
C LYS A 385 21.77 -1.56 -24.33
N THR A 386 22.83 -0.79 -24.25
CA THR A 386 23.76 -0.54 -25.37
C THR A 386 24.54 -1.78 -25.75
N ARG A 387 24.91 -2.59 -24.74
CA ARG A 387 25.71 -3.81 -24.92
C ARG A 387 24.89 -5.03 -25.37
N PHE A 388 23.66 -5.19 -24.86
CA PHE A 388 22.85 -6.40 -25.07
C PHE A 388 21.51 -6.15 -25.81
N GLY A 389 21.15 -4.90 -26.07
CA GLY A 389 19.95 -4.50 -26.78
C GLY A 389 18.67 -4.41 -25.93
N GLU A 390 17.59 -3.89 -26.54
CA GLU A 390 16.29 -3.71 -25.86
C GLU A 390 15.61 -5.03 -25.46
N ALA A 391 15.73 -6.07 -26.27
CA ALA A 391 15.17 -7.38 -25.93
C ALA A 391 15.79 -7.98 -24.67
N ALA A 392 17.11 -7.76 -24.45
CA ALA A 392 17.78 -8.18 -23.21
C ALA A 392 17.28 -7.36 -22.01
N GLN A 393 17.02 -6.07 -22.18
CA GLN A 393 16.44 -5.21 -21.15
C GLN A 393 15.07 -5.73 -20.69
N VAL A 394 14.16 -6.02 -21.60
CA VAL A 394 12.84 -6.58 -21.29
C VAL A 394 12.96 -7.95 -20.60
N ARG A 395 13.83 -8.82 -21.11
CA ARG A 395 14.09 -10.15 -20.50
C ARG A 395 14.62 -10.02 -19.07
N THR A 396 15.52 -9.08 -18.82
CA THR A 396 16.04 -8.80 -17.47
C THR A 396 14.91 -8.33 -16.54
N GLY A 397 13.99 -7.50 -17.04
CA GLY A 397 12.78 -7.12 -16.32
C GLY A 397 11.92 -8.32 -15.94
N HIS A 398 11.71 -9.24 -16.88
CA HIS A 398 10.96 -10.48 -16.62
C HIS A 398 11.60 -11.34 -15.52
N ILE A 399 12.92 -11.50 -15.55
CA ILE A 399 13.65 -12.23 -14.49
C ILE A 399 13.49 -11.54 -13.13
N PHE A 400 13.56 -10.21 -13.12
CA PHE A 400 13.40 -9.43 -11.89
C PHE A 400 11.98 -9.54 -11.31
N VAL A 401 10.93 -9.56 -12.15
CA VAL A 401 9.53 -9.80 -11.72
C VAL A 401 9.43 -11.13 -10.96
N ILE A 402 10.03 -12.20 -11.49
CA ILE A 402 10.04 -13.50 -10.81
C ILE A 402 10.77 -13.41 -9.47
N LEU A 403 11.97 -12.85 -9.47
CA LEU A 403 12.82 -12.77 -8.29
C LEU A 403 12.14 -12.00 -7.15
N ILE A 404 11.62 -10.81 -7.42
CA ILE A 404 10.99 -9.97 -6.39
C ILE A 404 9.70 -10.59 -5.85
N THR A 405 8.92 -11.26 -6.72
CA THR A 405 7.70 -11.96 -6.30
C THR A 405 8.02 -13.12 -5.37
N VAL A 406 9.05 -13.92 -5.69
CA VAL A 406 9.50 -15.02 -4.81
C VAL A 406 10.01 -14.51 -3.48
N ILE A 407 10.83 -13.45 -3.48
CA ILE A 407 11.34 -12.82 -2.25
C ILE A 407 10.17 -12.35 -1.37
N ALA A 408 9.23 -11.60 -1.94
CA ALA A 408 8.06 -11.10 -1.21
C ALA A 408 7.20 -12.24 -0.64
N TYR A 409 7.00 -13.31 -1.42
CA TYR A 409 6.26 -14.50 -0.98
C TYR A 409 6.94 -15.19 0.21
N VAL A 410 8.24 -15.46 0.14
CA VAL A 410 8.99 -16.13 1.23
C VAL A 410 8.96 -15.30 2.51
N ILE A 411 9.08 -13.97 2.40
CA ILE A 411 9.01 -13.08 3.56
C ILE A 411 7.59 -13.08 4.13
N ALA A 412 6.55 -13.02 3.28
CA ALA A 412 5.14 -13.02 3.70
C ALA A 412 4.77 -14.24 4.55
N LEU A 413 5.35 -15.40 4.28
CA LEU A 413 5.10 -16.64 5.05
C LEU A 413 5.58 -16.56 6.50
N ARG A 414 6.49 -15.65 6.82
CA ARG A 414 7.12 -15.50 8.15
C ARG A 414 6.71 -14.21 8.86
N TRP A 415 5.87 -13.38 8.23
CA TRP A 415 5.53 -12.05 8.77
C TRP A 415 4.35 -12.13 9.74
N PRO A 416 4.53 -11.82 11.04
CA PRO A 416 3.49 -12.02 12.05
C PRO A 416 2.56 -10.82 12.26
N GLN A 417 2.76 -9.71 11.55
CA GLN A 417 1.99 -8.47 11.75
C GLN A 417 0.70 -8.44 10.95
N SER A 418 -0.26 -7.58 11.36
CA SER A 418 -1.44 -7.28 10.58
C SER A 418 -1.09 -6.52 9.29
N ILE A 419 -1.94 -6.64 8.28
CA ILE A 419 -1.80 -5.90 7.02
C ILE A 419 -1.75 -4.39 7.28
N PHE A 420 -2.58 -3.88 8.22
CA PHE A 420 -2.60 -2.47 8.56
C PHE A 420 -1.29 -1.99 9.17
N ASP A 421 -0.79 -2.71 10.18
CA ASP A 421 0.43 -2.31 10.90
C ASP A 421 1.66 -2.41 10.01
N LEU A 422 1.76 -3.46 9.18
CA LEU A 422 2.83 -3.61 8.19
C LEU A 422 2.87 -2.42 7.22
N ALA A 423 1.71 -2.00 6.71
CA ALA A 423 1.64 -0.86 5.81
C ALA A 423 2.06 0.44 6.50
N VAL A 424 1.46 0.76 7.65
CA VAL A 424 1.65 2.05 8.34
C VAL A 424 3.03 2.19 8.93
N GLN A 425 3.55 1.13 9.59
CA GLN A 425 4.83 1.20 10.30
C GLN A 425 6.05 1.20 9.36
N PHE A 426 5.95 0.56 8.19
CA PHE A 426 7.09 0.34 7.30
C PHE A 426 6.91 1.00 5.93
N ALA A 427 5.98 0.50 5.11
CA ALA A 427 5.85 0.95 3.73
C ALA A 427 5.49 2.43 3.63
N PHE A 428 4.39 2.84 4.27
CA PHE A 428 3.92 4.22 4.17
C PHE A 428 4.84 5.19 4.90
N SER A 429 5.33 4.84 6.10
CA SER A 429 6.26 5.70 6.85
C SER A 429 7.57 5.91 6.09
N GLY A 430 8.15 4.86 5.52
CA GLY A 430 9.37 4.95 4.73
C GLY A 430 9.21 5.83 3.49
N TYR A 431 8.12 5.64 2.74
CA TYR A 431 7.87 6.46 1.55
C TYR A 431 7.46 7.89 1.88
N SER A 432 6.72 8.14 2.98
CA SER A 432 6.45 9.50 3.45
C SER A 432 7.73 10.25 3.79
N ALA A 433 8.72 9.57 4.37
CA ALA A 433 10.03 10.16 4.65
C ALA A 433 10.79 10.59 3.38
N LEU A 434 10.45 10.05 2.19
CA LEU A 434 11.00 10.48 0.90
C LEU A 434 10.27 11.71 0.30
N MET A 435 9.19 12.20 0.91
CA MET A 435 8.46 13.36 0.38
C MET A 435 9.32 14.61 0.23
N PRO A 436 10.22 14.99 1.18
CA PRO A 436 11.11 16.12 1.01
C PRO A 436 12.09 15.99 -0.17
N LEU A 437 12.52 14.76 -0.52
CA LEU A 437 13.30 14.48 -1.71
C LEU A 437 12.55 14.87 -2.99
N LEU A 438 11.29 14.43 -3.11
CA LEU A 438 10.46 14.67 -4.29
C LEU A 438 10.11 16.17 -4.42
N VAL A 439 9.70 16.81 -3.32
CA VAL A 439 9.41 18.25 -3.28
C VAL A 439 10.66 19.06 -3.58
N GLY A 440 11.80 18.72 -2.99
CA GLY A 440 13.08 19.36 -3.24
C GLY A 440 13.51 19.28 -4.70
N ALA A 441 13.33 18.13 -5.34
CA ALA A 441 13.63 17.95 -6.76
C ALA A 441 12.77 18.83 -7.67
N LEU A 442 11.47 18.89 -7.40
CA LEU A 442 10.50 19.52 -8.30
C LEU A 442 10.29 21.01 -8.05
N PHE A 443 10.36 21.48 -6.80
CA PHE A 443 9.90 22.82 -6.42
C PHE A 443 10.98 23.70 -5.80
N TRP A 444 12.14 23.15 -5.42
CA TRP A 444 13.18 23.93 -4.76
C TRP A 444 14.48 24.00 -5.56
N LYS A 445 14.78 25.17 -6.12
CA LYS A 445 15.95 25.43 -6.98
C LYS A 445 17.27 25.11 -6.29
N ARG A 446 17.35 25.32 -4.97
CA ARG A 446 18.58 25.19 -4.18
C ARG A 446 18.90 23.75 -3.76
N SER A 447 17.94 22.80 -3.93
CA SER A 447 18.15 21.40 -3.55
C SER A 447 19.37 20.78 -4.24
N THR A 448 20.12 19.97 -3.49
CA THR A 448 21.39 19.39 -3.96
C THR A 448 21.38 17.87 -3.90
N LYS A 449 22.30 17.23 -4.63
CA LYS A 449 22.51 15.77 -4.57
C LYS A 449 22.82 15.27 -3.15
N TRP A 450 23.55 16.03 -2.34
CA TRP A 450 23.90 15.64 -0.98
C TRP A 450 22.71 15.70 -0.03
N GLY A 451 21.84 16.72 -0.18
CA GLY A 451 20.58 16.77 0.53
C GLY A 451 19.68 15.57 0.19
N ALA A 452 19.59 15.24 -1.10
CA ALA A 452 18.84 14.08 -1.56
C ALA A 452 19.41 12.75 -1.02
N LEU A 453 20.73 12.59 -1.00
CA LEU A 453 21.39 11.41 -0.44
C LEU A 453 21.11 11.29 1.07
N ALA A 454 21.24 12.39 1.81
CA ALA A 454 20.98 12.40 3.26
C ALA A 454 19.53 11.97 3.58
N VAL A 455 18.55 12.49 2.84
CA VAL A 455 17.13 12.08 2.98
C VAL A 455 16.95 10.59 2.67
N THR A 456 17.56 10.12 1.58
CA THR A 456 17.41 8.73 1.15
C THR A 456 17.99 7.75 2.18
N LEU A 457 19.18 8.05 2.68
CA LEU A 457 19.83 7.23 3.71
C LEU A 457 19.09 7.29 5.05
N TRP A 458 18.58 8.47 5.42
CA TRP A 458 17.77 8.63 6.63
C TRP A 458 16.47 7.81 6.55
N ALA A 459 15.75 7.85 5.42
CA ALA A 459 14.53 7.06 5.24
C ALA A 459 14.81 5.56 5.40
N ALA A 460 15.90 5.05 4.79
CA ALA A 460 16.30 3.66 4.95
C ALA A 460 16.68 3.33 6.40
N ALA A 461 17.56 4.13 7.00
CA ALA A 461 18.05 3.89 8.36
C ALA A 461 16.93 3.92 9.39
N SER A 462 16.00 4.86 9.27
CA SER A 462 14.87 4.98 10.21
C SER A 462 13.88 3.81 10.12
N VAL A 463 13.58 3.31 8.92
CA VAL A 463 12.73 2.11 8.75
C VAL A 463 13.44 0.87 9.28
N ILE A 464 14.73 0.71 8.99
CA ILE A 464 15.53 -0.40 9.54
C ILE A 464 15.59 -0.32 11.06
N ALA A 465 15.78 0.87 11.64
CA ALA A 465 15.80 1.04 13.09
C ALA A 465 14.47 0.63 13.74
N VAL A 466 13.32 0.99 13.14
CA VAL A 466 12.00 0.53 13.60
C VAL A 466 11.88 -1.00 13.50
N ALA A 467 12.32 -1.60 12.40
CA ALA A 467 12.27 -3.04 12.21
C ALA A 467 13.13 -3.78 13.23
N VAL A 468 14.37 -3.33 13.44
CA VAL A 468 15.29 -3.89 14.44
C VAL A 468 14.73 -3.74 15.85
N PHE A 469 14.21 -2.55 16.19
CA PHE A 469 13.58 -2.33 17.50
C PHE A 469 12.40 -3.28 17.74
N GLN A 470 11.54 -3.47 16.72
CA GLN A 470 10.40 -4.40 16.84
C GLN A 470 10.81 -5.89 16.87
N SER A 471 11.96 -6.24 16.33
CA SER A 471 12.48 -7.61 16.40
C SER A 471 13.08 -7.94 17.77
N ILE A 472 13.67 -6.95 18.44
CA ILE A 472 14.28 -7.11 19.77
C ILE A 472 13.23 -7.00 20.86
N VAL A 473 12.32 -6.01 20.75
CA VAL A 473 11.31 -5.72 21.79
C VAL A 473 9.99 -6.34 21.36
N SER A 474 9.59 -7.40 22.05
CA SER A 474 8.29 -8.05 21.81
C SER A 474 7.14 -7.09 22.07
N ALA A 475 6.09 -7.17 21.23
CA ALA A 475 4.90 -6.36 21.42
C ALA A 475 4.26 -6.65 22.79
N PRO A 476 3.93 -5.62 23.59
CA PRO A 476 3.23 -5.80 24.87
C PRO A 476 1.76 -6.17 24.63
N THR A 477 1.02 -6.40 25.70
CA THR A 477 -0.43 -6.61 25.64
C THR A 477 -1.17 -5.39 25.10
N PRO A 478 -2.36 -5.58 24.50
CA PRO A 478 -3.20 -4.45 24.11
C PRO A 478 -3.45 -3.49 25.29
N GLY A 479 -3.17 -2.21 25.08
CA GLY A 479 -3.30 -1.18 26.10
C GLY A 479 -2.05 -0.97 27.00
N ALA A 480 -1.05 -1.86 26.91
CA ALA A 480 0.23 -1.68 27.59
C ALA A 480 1.26 -1.04 26.64
N GLU A 481 2.22 -0.34 27.24
CA GLU A 481 3.33 0.32 26.55
C GLU A 481 4.64 0.03 27.29
N VAL A 482 5.70 -0.28 26.54
CA VAL A 482 7.07 -0.46 27.08
C VAL A 482 7.92 0.68 26.53
N GLY A 483 8.24 1.63 27.41
CA GLY A 483 9.02 2.83 27.07
C GLY A 483 10.52 2.63 27.27
N PHE A 484 11.32 3.27 26.40
CA PHE A 484 12.78 3.31 26.47
C PHE A 484 13.29 4.75 26.38
N GLY A 485 14.16 5.10 27.31
CA GLY A 485 14.62 6.47 27.49
C GLY A 485 13.49 7.39 27.94
N SER A 486 13.83 8.46 28.65
CA SER A 486 12.85 9.48 29.03
C SER A 486 13.41 10.85 28.76
N LEU A 487 12.59 11.73 28.19
CA LEU A 487 12.89 13.15 28.02
C LEU A 487 11.61 13.93 28.30
N PHE A 488 11.70 14.96 29.13
CA PHE A 488 10.54 15.76 29.60
C PHE A 488 9.40 14.91 30.21
N GLY A 489 9.75 13.79 30.88
CA GLY A 489 8.76 12.90 31.50
C GLY A 489 8.02 11.96 30.52
N GLN A 490 8.36 11.97 29.23
CA GLN A 490 7.80 11.06 28.25
C GLN A 490 8.85 10.07 27.74
N ALA A 491 8.43 8.86 27.42
CA ALA A 491 9.30 7.88 26.77
C ALA A 491 9.72 8.38 25.37
N ILE A 492 11.02 8.29 25.07
CA ILE A 492 11.53 8.69 23.75
C ILE A 492 11.03 7.74 22.69
N ILE A 493 11.20 6.43 22.92
CA ILE A 493 10.71 5.36 22.02
C ILE A 493 9.89 4.40 22.86
N SER A 494 8.75 4.00 22.34
CA SER A 494 7.89 3.03 23.01
C SER A 494 7.48 1.91 22.07
N ARG A 495 7.31 0.72 22.63
CA ARG A 495 6.71 -0.43 21.96
C ARG A 495 5.28 -0.59 22.46
N THR A 496 4.33 -0.52 21.55
CA THR A 496 2.90 -0.77 21.78
C THR A 496 2.47 -2.05 21.06
N ALA A 497 1.26 -2.52 21.33
CA ALA A 497 0.70 -3.67 20.62
C ALA A 497 0.58 -3.43 19.09
N ALA A 498 0.30 -2.18 18.68
CA ALA A 498 0.16 -1.77 17.28
C ALA A 498 1.49 -1.46 16.57
N GLY A 499 2.60 -1.33 17.32
CA GLY A 499 3.89 -1.02 16.69
C GLY A 499 4.80 -0.18 17.57
N THR A 500 5.59 0.68 16.93
CA THR A 500 6.52 1.60 17.59
C THR A 500 5.91 2.99 17.64
N SER A 501 6.14 3.72 18.73
CA SER A 501 5.89 5.16 18.80
C SER A 501 7.15 5.91 19.24
N VAL A 502 7.28 7.18 18.87
CA VAL A 502 8.37 8.09 19.24
C VAL A 502 7.74 9.33 19.84
N PHE A 503 7.95 9.59 21.13
CA PHE A 503 7.25 10.63 21.90
C PHE A 503 5.72 10.54 21.75
N GLY A 504 5.14 9.34 21.69
CA GLY A 504 3.72 9.10 21.47
C GLY A 504 3.23 9.28 20.02
N PHE A 505 4.06 9.77 19.10
CA PHE A 505 3.76 9.84 17.68
C PHE A 505 4.10 8.54 16.94
N LEU A 506 3.43 8.29 15.83
CA LEU A 506 3.92 7.28 14.87
C LEU A 506 5.31 7.64 14.34
N PRO A 507 6.16 6.66 14.01
CA PRO A 507 7.52 6.91 13.49
C PRO A 507 7.56 7.81 12.25
N VAL A 508 6.50 7.85 11.46
CA VAL A 508 6.39 8.70 10.26
C VAL A 508 6.63 10.18 10.55
N VAL A 509 6.19 10.68 11.73
CA VAL A 509 6.33 12.11 12.08
C VAL A 509 7.81 12.52 12.19
N PRO A 510 8.62 11.94 13.10
CA PRO A 510 10.04 12.27 13.15
C PRO A 510 10.77 11.89 11.85
N MET A 511 10.37 10.83 11.16
CA MET A 511 10.96 10.45 9.87
C MET A 511 10.83 11.59 8.84
N VAL A 512 9.63 12.13 8.65
CA VAL A 512 9.37 13.21 7.66
C VAL A 512 10.01 14.53 8.09
N ILE A 513 9.91 14.90 9.38
CA ILE A 513 10.46 16.16 9.88
C ILE A 513 11.98 16.18 9.74
N ILE A 514 12.66 15.12 10.17
CA ILE A 514 14.12 15.02 10.05
C ILE A 514 14.54 14.95 8.57
N SER A 515 13.81 14.24 7.72
CA SER A 515 14.02 14.26 6.27
C SER A 515 13.98 15.67 5.69
N ALA A 516 12.97 16.47 6.09
CA ALA A 516 12.84 17.84 5.61
C ALA A 516 14.00 18.71 6.11
N LEU A 517 14.39 18.59 7.37
CA LEU A 517 15.54 19.29 7.95
C LEU A 517 16.84 18.89 7.24
N LEU A 518 17.09 17.60 7.01
CA LEU A 518 18.26 17.13 6.29
C LEU A 518 18.30 17.67 4.86
N MET A 519 17.14 17.63 4.15
CA MET A 519 17.08 18.19 2.80
C MET A 519 17.45 19.67 2.79
N ILE A 520 16.95 20.46 3.74
CA ILE A 520 17.20 21.89 3.82
C ILE A 520 18.65 22.16 4.23
N VAL A 521 19.08 21.66 5.37
CA VAL A 521 20.38 21.97 5.96
C VAL A 521 21.52 21.51 5.05
N VAL A 522 21.49 20.24 4.64
CA VAL A 522 22.57 19.70 3.79
C VAL A 522 22.60 20.39 2.42
N SER A 523 21.44 20.72 1.84
CA SER A 523 21.43 21.47 0.57
C SER A 523 21.95 22.89 0.74
N LEU A 524 21.71 23.57 1.85
CA LEU A 524 22.25 24.91 2.09
C LEU A 524 23.77 24.92 2.30
N LEU A 525 24.30 23.84 2.87
CA LEU A 525 25.74 23.67 3.16
C LEU A 525 26.56 23.16 1.96
N THR A 526 25.91 22.70 0.89
CA THR A 526 26.58 22.07 -0.26
C THR A 526 26.38 22.87 -1.55
N ALA A 527 27.23 22.64 -2.56
CA ALA A 527 27.16 23.36 -3.84
C ALA A 527 25.83 23.09 -4.57
N LYS A 528 25.18 24.16 -5.06
CA LYS A 528 23.94 24.07 -5.85
C LYS A 528 24.21 23.41 -7.21
N PRO A 529 23.18 22.83 -7.86
CA PRO A 529 23.26 22.37 -9.25
C PRO A 529 23.61 23.50 -10.21
N SER A 530 24.07 23.15 -11.43
CA SER A 530 24.42 24.12 -12.45
C SER A 530 23.26 25.04 -12.81
N GLU A 531 23.57 26.28 -13.22
CA GLU A 531 22.54 27.24 -13.67
C GLU A 531 21.79 26.71 -14.91
N GLN A 532 22.46 25.90 -15.75
CA GLN A 532 21.83 25.26 -16.89
C GLN A 532 20.69 24.31 -16.45
N THR A 533 20.94 23.43 -15.47
CA THR A 533 19.96 22.52 -14.92
C THR A 533 18.85 23.27 -14.20
N ILE A 534 19.18 24.30 -13.41
CA ILE A 534 18.16 25.13 -12.75
C ILE A 534 17.24 25.78 -13.80
N ARG A 535 17.77 26.34 -14.86
CA ARG A 535 16.97 26.92 -15.96
C ARG A 535 16.11 25.86 -16.66
N ARG A 536 16.63 24.65 -16.87
CA ARG A 536 15.93 23.53 -17.51
C ARG A 536 14.67 23.13 -16.74
N TYR A 537 14.74 23.07 -15.41
CA TYR A 537 13.64 22.63 -14.55
C TYR A 537 12.69 23.75 -14.11
N PHE A 538 13.16 24.99 -14.00
CA PHE A 538 12.45 26.08 -13.36
C PHE A 538 12.20 27.31 -14.25
N ARG A 539 12.72 27.35 -15.49
CA ARG A 539 12.26 28.33 -16.47
C ARG A 539 10.88 27.91 -16.94
N GLN A 540 9.91 28.75 -16.65
CA GLN A 540 8.61 28.69 -17.30
C GLN A 540 8.82 28.86 -18.81
N THR A 541 8.59 27.77 -19.54
CA THR A 541 8.11 27.88 -20.91
C THR A 541 6.67 27.45 -20.77
N ILE A 542 5.80 28.44 -20.59
CA ILE A 542 4.37 28.32 -20.75
C ILE A 542 4.08 27.80 -22.14
#